data_22ffe3fb6c680268b70be6e0eb724ff5
#
_entry.id   22ffe3fb6c680268b70be6e0eb724ff5
#
_cell.length_a   1.000
_cell.length_b   1.000
_cell.length_c   1.000
_cell.angle_alpha   90.00
_cell.angle_beta   90.00
_cell.angle_gamma   90.00
#
_symmetry.space_group_name_H-M   'P 1'
#
loop_
_entity.id
_entity.type
_entity.pdbx_description
1 polymer ?
#
loop_
_entity_poly.entity_id
_entity_poly.type
_entity_poly.pdbx_seq_one_letter_code
_entity_poly.pdbx_strand_id
1 'polypeptide(L)'
;MASEPVEKKGKYLIDTSALYPMLLEGMILDPNKFVISKLTEYEIGNVLWKENKQKKLKNPKRVALLFSDAIRGLERADVKSIADVLSLAIDRNLTFYDASYCFIAETEHFRLVTQDEKLRKKTKNAISISEVV
;
A
#
# COMPACT_ATOMS: atom_id res chain seq x y z
N MET A 1 -16.91 -19.24 -20.50
CA MET A 1 -16.41 -19.38 -19.15
C MET A 1 -16.18 -18.01 -18.53
N ALA A 2 -16.93 -17.71 -17.48
CA ALA A 2 -16.73 -16.44 -16.81
C ALA A 2 -15.45 -16.52 -16.01
N SER A 3 -14.46 -15.76 -16.40
CA SER A 3 -13.22 -15.64 -15.63
C SER A 3 -13.26 -14.37 -14.80
N GLU A 4 -12.49 -14.34 -13.74
CA GLU A 4 -12.27 -13.10 -13.03
C GLU A 4 -11.69 -12.06 -13.97
N PRO A 5 -12.02 -10.77 -13.75
CA PRO A 5 -11.42 -9.72 -14.57
C PRO A 5 -9.90 -9.82 -14.50
N VAL A 6 -9.27 -9.93 -15.66
CA VAL A 6 -7.80 -10.04 -15.75
C VAL A 6 -7.15 -8.83 -15.10
N GLU A 7 -7.84 -7.68 -15.10
CA GLU A 7 -7.35 -6.43 -14.54
C GLU A 7 -7.15 -6.48 -13.03
N LYS A 8 -7.93 -7.32 -12.30
CA LYS A 8 -7.74 -7.49 -10.85
C LYS A 8 -6.73 -8.57 -10.53
N LYS A 9 -6.66 -9.59 -11.39
CA LYS A 9 -5.75 -10.69 -11.21
C LYS A 9 -4.33 -10.25 -11.57
N GLY A 10 -3.43 -10.28 -10.61
CA GLY A 10 -2.05 -9.87 -10.81
C GLY A 10 -1.76 -8.42 -10.49
N LYS A 11 -2.74 -7.66 -10.01
CA LYS A 11 -2.46 -6.33 -9.51
C LYS A 11 -1.81 -6.40 -8.12
N TYR A 12 -1.03 -5.37 -7.84
CA TYR A 12 -0.33 -5.22 -6.57
C TYR A 12 -1.00 -4.15 -5.73
N LEU A 13 -1.29 -4.46 -4.48
CA LEU A 13 -1.66 -3.46 -3.48
C LEU A 13 -0.38 -3.10 -2.74
N ILE A 14 0.03 -1.84 -2.81
CA ILE A 14 1.28 -1.40 -2.20
C ILE A 14 0.97 -0.70 -0.89
N ASP A 15 1.56 -1.15 0.22
CA ASP A 15 1.45 -0.43 1.47
C ASP A 15 2.49 0.69 1.54
N THR A 16 2.38 1.55 2.53
CA THR A 16 3.24 2.72 2.64
C THR A 16 4.70 2.35 2.85
N SER A 17 4.99 1.24 3.53
CA SER A 17 6.37 0.81 3.77
C SER A 17 7.11 0.48 2.47
N ALA A 18 6.39 0.01 1.46
CA ALA A 18 6.95 -0.28 0.15
C ALA A 18 6.84 0.93 -0.78
N LEU A 19 5.71 1.64 -0.75
CA LEU A 19 5.47 2.77 -1.65
C LEU A 19 6.45 3.90 -1.43
N TYR A 20 6.75 4.23 -0.19
CA TYR A 20 7.63 5.36 0.13
C TYR A 20 9.02 5.20 -0.51
N PRO A 21 9.75 4.08 -0.31
CA PRO A 21 11.03 3.90 -1.01
C PRO A 21 10.90 3.86 -2.52
N MET A 22 9.81 3.30 -3.07
CA MET A 22 9.60 3.30 -4.53
C MET A 22 9.48 4.73 -5.06
N LEU A 23 8.75 5.59 -4.36
CA LEU A 23 8.59 7.00 -4.74
C LEU A 23 9.90 7.76 -4.60
N LEU A 24 10.70 7.49 -3.57
CA LEU A 24 12.01 8.12 -3.40
C LEU A 24 12.96 7.79 -4.54
N GLU A 25 12.86 6.60 -5.10
CA GLU A 25 13.67 6.19 -6.25
C GLU A 25 13.13 6.71 -7.59
N GLY A 26 12.01 7.43 -7.55
CA GLY A 26 11.42 7.99 -8.77
C GLY A 26 10.77 6.94 -9.67
N MET A 27 10.33 5.82 -9.11
CA MET A 27 9.67 4.79 -9.90
C MET A 27 8.35 5.29 -10.45
N ILE A 28 8.08 4.97 -11.71
CA ILE A 28 6.80 5.26 -12.35
C ILE A 28 5.88 4.07 -12.08
N LEU A 29 4.72 4.36 -11.47
CA LEU A 29 3.77 3.33 -11.08
C LEU A 29 2.66 3.20 -12.13
N ASP A 30 2.60 2.05 -12.78
CA ASP A 30 1.60 1.76 -13.80
C ASP A 30 0.23 1.58 -13.13
N PRO A 31 -0.78 2.42 -13.45
CA PRO A 31 -2.12 2.29 -12.87
C PRO A 31 -2.80 0.96 -13.18
N ASN A 32 -2.36 0.26 -14.21
CA ASN A 32 -2.90 -1.06 -14.54
C ASN A 32 -2.33 -2.16 -13.66
N LYS A 33 -1.24 -1.89 -12.95
CA LYS A 33 -0.58 -2.89 -12.10
C LYS A 33 -0.70 -2.60 -10.61
N PHE A 34 -0.79 -1.32 -10.23
CA PHE A 34 -0.66 -0.93 -8.83
C PHE A 34 -1.91 -0.27 -8.30
N VAL A 35 -2.25 -0.64 -7.07
CA VAL A 35 -3.38 -0.11 -6.31
C VAL A 35 -2.82 0.35 -4.96
N ILE A 36 -3.37 1.41 -4.43
CA ILE A 36 -3.03 1.90 -3.09
C ILE A 36 -4.30 1.93 -2.21
N SER A 37 -4.12 2.14 -0.92
CA SER A 37 -5.24 2.30 0.00
C SER A 37 -5.68 3.75 0.08
N LYS A 38 -6.94 3.99 0.43
CA LYS A 38 -7.41 5.34 0.75
C LYS A 38 -6.65 5.97 1.91
N LEU A 39 -6.00 5.18 2.75
CA LEU A 39 -5.18 5.67 3.86
C LEU A 39 -3.80 6.13 3.41
N THR A 40 -3.37 5.77 2.21
CA THR A 40 -1.99 5.97 1.76
C THR A 40 -1.55 7.43 1.81
N GLU A 41 -2.41 8.35 1.39
CA GLU A 41 -2.05 9.78 1.39
C GLU A 41 -1.82 10.29 2.82
N TYR A 42 -2.63 9.84 3.77
CA TYR A 42 -2.44 10.20 5.19
C TYR A 42 -1.14 9.61 5.74
N GLU A 43 -0.85 8.37 5.39
CA GLU A 43 0.35 7.70 5.86
C GLU A 43 1.61 8.31 5.26
N ILE A 44 1.59 8.60 3.96
CA ILE A 44 2.70 9.29 3.28
C ILE A 44 2.93 10.66 3.91
N GLY A 45 1.84 11.42 4.11
CA GLY A 45 1.94 12.73 4.75
C GLY A 45 2.58 12.64 6.13
N ASN A 46 2.22 11.61 6.90
CA ASN A 46 2.80 11.43 8.22
C ASN A 46 4.30 11.06 8.17
N VAL A 47 4.69 10.25 7.20
CA VAL A 47 6.11 9.91 6.99
C VAL A 47 6.90 11.17 6.66
N LEU A 48 6.39 11.99 5.75
CA LEU A 48 7.06 13.24 5.36
C LEU A 48 7.16 14.22 6.54
N TRP A 49 6.12 14.27 7.37
CA TRP A 49 6.14 15.09 8.57
C TRP A 49 7.25 14.65 9.52
N LYS A 50 7.39 13.34 9.75
CA LYS A 50 8.44 12.80 10.61
C LYS A 50 9.84 13.07 10.03
N GLU A 51 10.00 12.85 8.72
CA GLU A 51 11.27 13.12 8.04
C GLU A 51 11.66 14.59 8.15
N ASN A 52 10.69 15.49 8.01
CA ASN A 52 10.92 16.92 8.16
C ASN A 52 11.33 17.29 9.59
N LYS A 53 10.70 16.67 10.60
CA LYS A 53 11.09 16.89 12.00
C LYS A 53 12.54 16.50 12.25
N GLN A 54 13.01 15.48 11.56
CA GLN A 54 14.40 15.01 11.65
C GLN A 54 15.33 15.79 10.74
N LYS A 55 14.84 16.84 10.10
CA LYS A 55 15.59 17.72 9.18
C LYS A 55 16.21 16.98 7.99
N LYS A 56 15.55 15.90 7.55
CA LYS A 56 16.02 15.10 6.40
C LYS A 56 15.52 15.63 5.06
N LEU A 57 14.54 16.52 5.07
CA LEU A 57 13.95 17.09 3.85
C LEU A 57 14.30 18.57 3.75
N LYS A 58 14.84 18.97 2.59
CA LYS A 58 15.13 20.39 2.31
C LYS A 58 13.85 21.15 1.96
N ASN A 59 12.97 20.51 1.20
CA ASN A 59 11.73 21.13 0.75
C ASN A 59 10.61 20.09 0.84
N PRO A 60 10.00 19.93 2.03
CA PRO A 60 8.98 18.89 2.24
C PRO A 60 7.75 19.07 1.36
N LYS A 61 7.32 20.32 1.11
CA LYS A 61 6.16 20.58 0.28
C LYS A 61 6.39 20.14 -1.16
N ARG A 62 7.58 20.37 -1.70
CA ARG A 62 7.92 19.93 -3.05
C ARG A 62 7.92 18.41 -3.16
N VAL A 63 8.48 17.72 -2.16
CA VAL A 63 8.45 16.25 -2.13
C VAL A 63 7.01 15.74 -2.09
N ALA A 64 6.17 16.35 -1.26
CA ALA A 64 4.76 15.99 -1.18
C ALA A 64 4.05 16.16 -2.52
N LEU A 65 4.32 17.25 -3.24
CA LEU A 65 3.73 17.47 -4.57
C LEU A 65 4.17 16.41 -5.58
N LEU A 66 5.45 16.05 -5.57
CA LEU A 66 5.98 15.02 -6.46
C LEU A 66 5.34 13.66 -6.16
N PHE A 67 5.20 13.31 -4.88
CA PHE A 67 4.57 12.07 -4.49
C PHE A 67 3.09 12.06 -4.86
N SER A 68 2.40 13.16 -4.62
CA SER A 68 0.99 13.30 -4.99
C SER A 68 0.79 13.08 -6.49
N ASP A 69 1.67 13.64 -7.32
CA ASP A 69 1.60 13.44 -8.76
C ASP A 69 1.84 11.98 -9.13
N ALA A 70 2.79 11.33 -8.48
CA ALA A 70 3.15 9.94 -8.79
C ALA A 70 2.01 8.96 -8.51
N ILE A 71 1.18 9.23 -7.50
CA ILE A 71 0.10 8.32 -7.12
C ILE A 71 -1.29 8.75 -7.64
N ARG A 72 -1.37 9.89 -8.32
CA ARG A 72 -2.66 10.48 -8.72
C ARG A 72 -3.55 9.55 -9.51
N GLY A 73 -2.99 8.81 -10.44
CA GLY A 73 -3.75 7.92 -11.33
C GLY A 73 -4.05 6.54 -10.76
N LEU A 74 -3.55 6.22 -9.57
CA LEU A 74 -3.72 4.89 -9.01
C LEU A 74 -5.10 4.71 -8.39
N GLU A 75 -5.67 3.52 -8.54
CA GLU A 75 -6.90 3.14 -7.86
C GLU A 75 -6.67 3.12 -6.34
N ARG A 76 -7.68 3.56 -5.60
CA ARG A 76 -7.64 3.57 -4.13
C ARG A 76 -8.66 2.58 -3.59
N ALA A 77 -8.16 1.50 -3.00
CA ALA A 77 -8.98 0.50 -2.35
C ALA A 77 -9.39 0.98 -0.95
N ASP A 78 -10.56 0.57 -0.51
CA ASP A 78 -11.14 1.02 0.76
C ASP A 78 -11.62 -0.16 1.60
N VAL A 79 -11.72 0.06 2.91
CA VAL A 79 -12.32 -0.89 3.84
C VAL A 79 -13.84 -0.79 3.70
N LYS A 80 -14.48 -1.93 3.39
CA LYS A 80 -15.93 -1.99 3.24
C LYS A 80 -16.63 -2.57 4.48
N SER A 81 -15.89 -3.26 5.34
CA SER A 81 -16.45 -3.89 6.55
C SER A 81 -15.46 -3.76 7.70
N ILE A 82 -15.78 -2.87 8.62
CA ILE A 82 -14.97 -2.69 9.84
C ILE A 82 -14.97 -4.00 10.66
N ALA A 83 -16.11 -4.66 10.75
CA ALA A 83 -16.23 -5.88 11.55
C ALA A 83 -15.31 -7.00 11.03
N ASP A 84 -15.27 -7.20 9.72
CA ASP A 84 -14.44 -8.24 9.12
C ASP A 84 -12.95 -7.95 9.28
N VAL A 85 -12.57 -6.70 9.08
CA VAL A 85 -11.18 -6.29 9.26
C VAL A 85 -10.75 -6.41 10.71
N LEU A 86 -11.62 -6.03 11.65
CA LEU A 86 -11.34 -6.15 13.07
C LEU A 86 -11.14 -7.62 13.47
N SER A 87 -12.00 -8.51 12.96
CA SER A 87 -11.87 -9.95 13.22
C SER A 87 -10.53 -10.48 12.73
N LEU A 88 -10.11 -10.07 11.53
CA LEU A 88 -8.82 -10.47 10.99
C LEU A 88 -7.65 -9.92 11.83
N ALA A 89 -7.76 -8.66 12.26
CA ALA A 89 -6.74 -8.03 13.09
C ALA A 89 -6.54 -8.79 14.40
N ILE A 90 -7.64 -9.17 15.05
CA ILE A 90 -7.60 -9.93 16.30
C ILE A 90 -7.02 -11.33 16.05
N ASP A 91 -7.51 -12.00 15.02
CA ASP A 91 -7.10 -13.37 14.70
C ASP A 91 -5.61 -13.47 14.37
N ARG A 92 -5.08 -12.53 13.60
CA ARG A 92 -3.69 -12.56 13.17
C ARG A 92 -2.76 -11.69 14.00
N ASN A 93 -3.27 -11.07 15.04
CA ASN A 93 -2.50 -10.15 15.90
C ASN A 93 -1.81 -9.05 15.09
N LEU A 94 -2.61 -8.33 14.31
CA LEU A 94 -2.19 -7.19 13.51
C LEU A 94 -2.90 -5.95 14.03
N THR A 95 -2.30 -4.78 13.79
CA THR A 95 -3.04 -3.52 13.96
C THR A 95 -4.20 -3.50 12.96
N PHE A 96 -5.21 -2.69 13.23
CA PHE A 96 -6.33 -2.55 12.29
C PHE A 96 -5.84 -2.06 10.92
N TYR A 97 -4.89 -1.13 10.90
CA TYR A 97 -4.33 -0.61 9.65
C TYR A 97 -3.66 -1.71 8.83
N ASP A 98 -2.79 -2.51 9.46
CA ASP A 98 -2.11 -3.61 8.77
C ASP A 98 -3.12 -4.67 8.33
N ALA A 99 -4.09 -4.97 9.19
CA ALA A 99 -5.16 -5.91 8.85
C ALA A 99 -6.00 -5.42 7.67
N SER A 100 -6.18 -4.10 7.53
CA SER A 100 -6.92 -3.56 6.39
C SER A 100 -6.21 -3.85 5.06
N TYR A 101 -4.89 -3.70 5.01
CA TYR A 101 -4.11 -4.07 3.83
C TYR A 101 -4.21 -5.57 3.54
N CYS A 102 -4.05 -6.38 4.57
CA CYS A 102 -4.15 -7.83 4.46
C CYS A 102 -5.52 -8.26 3.92
N PHE A 103 -6.58 -7.73 4.52
CA PHE A 103 -7.96 -8.06 4.16
C PHE A 103 -8.27 -7.65 2.72
N ILE A 104 -7.92 -6.43 2.33
CA ILE A 104 -8.15 -5.94 0.97
C ILE A 104 -7.39 -6.81 -0.03
N ALA A 105 -6.12 -7.09 0.24
CA ALA A 105 -5.32 -7.90 -0.67
C ALA A 105 -5.92 -9.29 -0.86
N GLU A 106 -6.31 -9.94 0.22
CA GLU A 106 -6.83 -11.31 0.15
C GLU A 106 -8.22 -11.37 -0.48
N THR A 107 -9.11 -10.44 -0.15
CA THR A 107 -10.49 -10.46 -0.68
C THR A 107 -10.60 -9.97 -2.12
N GLU A 108 -9.75 -9.02 -2.50
CA GLU A 108 -9.76 -8.47 -3.86
C GLU A 108 -8.77 -9.19 -4.80
N HIS A 109 -8.06 -10.18 -4.28
CA HIS A 109 -7.07 -10.95 -5.04
C HIS A 109 -5.90 -10.12 -5.56
N PHE A 110 -5.49 -9.12 -4.77
CA PHE A 110 -4.26 -8.39 -5.03
C PHE A 110 -3.09 -9.08 -4.33
N ARG A 111 -1.89 -8.89 -4.85
CA ARG A 111 -0.68 -9.26 -4.11
C ARG A 111 -0.23 -8.05 -3.30
N LEU A 112 -0.15 -8.21 -2.01
CA LEU A 112 0.34 -7.14 -1.14
C LEU A 112 1.85 -6.99 -1.31
N VAL A 113 2.30 -5.77 -1.59
CA VAL A 113 3.71 -5.42 -1.62
C VAL A 113 4.00 -4.65 -0.34
N THR A 114 4.83 -5.21 0.52
CA THR A 114 5.16 -4.61 1.81
C THR A 114 6.61 -4.90 2.19
N GLN A 115 7.26 -3.93 2.81
CA GLN A 115 8.59 -4.11 3.40
C GLN A 115 8.51 -4.48 4.88
N ASP A 116 7.31 -4.49 5.45
CA ASP A 116 7.08 -4.95 6.82
C ASP A 116 7.07 -6.47 6.83
N GLU A 117 8.09 -7.05 7.43
CA GLU A 117 8.29 -8.49 7.44
C GLU A 117 7.18 -9.22 8.19
N LYS A 118 6.71 -8.66 9.29
CA LYS A 118 5.63 -9.24 10.08
C LYS A 118 4.34 -9.30 9.26
N LEU A 119 3.99 -8.21 8.60
CA LEU A 119 2.79 -8.13 7.76
C LEU A 119 2.90 -9.09 6.58
N ARG A 120 4.07 -9.15 5.95
CA ARG A 120 4.31 -10.03 4.81
C ARG A 120 4.10 -11.50 5.18
N LYS A 121 4.58 -11.92 6.34
CA LYS A 121 4.43 -13.31 6.82
C LYS A 121 2.98 -13.65 7.14
N LYS A 122 2.18 -12.66 7.52
CA LYS A 122 0.78 -12.87 7.95
C LYS A 122 -0.23 -12.67 6.83
N THR A 123 0.20 -12.31 5.64
CA THR A 123 -0.66 -12.07 4.49
C THR A 123 -0.36 -13.08 3.40
N LYS A 124 -1.40 -13.72 2.86
CA LYS A 124 -1.24 -14.69 1.79
C LYS A 124 -0.68 -14.03 0.53
N ASN A 125 0.33 -14.65 -0.07
CA ASN A 125 0.94 -14.22 -1.31
C ASN A 125 1.57 -12.82 -1.27
N ALA A 126 1.84 -12.29 -0.08
CA ALA A 126 2.50 -11.00 0.04
C ALA A 126 3.97 -11.10 -0.36
N ILE A 127 4.49 -10.02 -0.94
CA ILE A 127 5.86 -9.97 -1.47
C ILE A 127 6.55 -8.68 -1.04
N SER A 128 7.87 -8.66 -1.18
CA SER A 128 8.67 -7.45 -1.02
C SER A 128 8.81 -6.71 -2.35
N ILE A 129 9.34 -5.50 -2.31
CA ILE A 129 9.59 -4.71 -3.53
C ILE A 129 10.45 -5.49 -4.53
N SER A 130 11.47 -6.19 -4.04
CA SER A 130 12.40 -6.93 -4.90
C SER A 130 11.74 -8.03 -5.72
N GLU A 131 10.55 -8.46 -5.32
CA GLU A 131 9.82 -9.53 -5.99
C GLU A 131 8.77 -9.02 -6.98
N VAL A 132 8.61 -7.71 -7.08
CA VAL A 132 7.67 -7.10 -8.04
C VAL A 132 8.23 -7.28 -9.46
N VAL A 133 7.40 -7.78 -10.34
CA VAL A 133 7.76 -8.07 -11.74
C VAL A 133 7.32 -6.96 -12.68
#